data_cfef583972953f854516d6792b353863
#
_entry.id   cfef583972953f854516d6792b353863
#
_cell.length_a   1.000
_cell.length_b   1.000
_cell.length_c   1.000
_cell.angle_alpha   90.00
_cell.angle_beta   90.00
_cell.angle_gamma   90.00
#
_symmetry.space_group_name_H-M   'P 1'
#
loop_
_entity.id
_entity.type
_entity.pdbx_description
1 polymer ?
#
loop_
_entity_poly.entity_id
_entity_poly.type
_entity_poly.pdbx_seq_one_letter_code
_entity_poly.pdbx_strand_id
1 'polypeptide(L)' 'MEAIYLDNAATSFPKPAGVSDRMKYYLDCVGANVNRSVYTAAQEAGLVTLTLRQRLARLFGFPEPPTHVILTPGATAGLN' A
#
# COMPACT_ATOMS: atom_id res chain seq x y z
N MET A 1 2.18 -5.35 32.12
CA MET A 1 2.87 -6.53 31.57
C MET A 1 2.73 -6.53 30.07
N GLU A 2 3.85 -6.59 29.39
CA GLU A 2 3.84 -6.60 27.93
C GLU A 2 3.53 -7.99 27.42
N ALA A 3 2.62 -8.09 26.46
CA ALA A 3 2.33 -9.33 25.77
C ALA A 3 3.37 -9.56 24.66
N ILE A 4 3.73 -10.81 24.46
CA ILE A 4 4.59 -11.21 23.37
C ILE A 4 3.73 -11.73 22.23
N TYR A 5 3.86 -11.13 21.05
CA TYR A 5 3.10 -11.52 19.88
C TYR A 5 3.97 -12.38 18.97
N LEU A 6 3.55 -13.61 18.71
CA LEU A 6 4.33 -14.59 17.95
C LEU A 6 3.67 -15.01 16.64
N ASP A 7 2.64 -14.29 16.20
CA ASP A 7 1.86 -14.68 15.02
C ASP A 7 1.95 -13.66 13.89
N ASN A 8 3.12 -13.05 13.71
CA ASN A 8 3.34 -12.06 12.65
C ASN A 8 3.19 -12.65 11.24
N ALA A 9 3.31 -13.95 11.08
CA ALA A 9 3.09 -14.59 9.78
C ALA A 9 1.64 -14.48 9.32
N ALA A 10 0.68 -14.46 10.25
CA ALA A 10 -0.73 -14.25 9.93
C ALA A 10 -1.03 -12.77 9.71
N THR A 11 -0.57 -11.94 10.62
CA THR A 11 -0.68 -10.48 10.49
C THR A 11 0.34 -9.82 11.41
N SER A 12 0.89 -8.71 10.98
CA SER A 12 1.84 -7.95 11.79
C SER A 12 1.13 -7.22 12.93
N PHE A 13 1.63 -7.40 14.15
CA PHE A 13 1.10 -6.70 15.32
C PHE A 13 2.19 -6.56 16.38
N PRO A 14 2.39 -5.37 16.97
CA PRO A 14 1.73 -4.11 16.57
C PRO A 14 2.14 -3.66 15.18
N LYS A 15 1.27 -2.86 14.55
CA LYS A 15 1.59 -2.29 13.24
C LYS A 15 2.73 -1.30 13.37
N PRO A 16 3.58 -1.17 12.33
CA PRO A 16 4.62 -0.14 12.34
C PRO A 16 4.03 1.25 12.54
N ALA A 17 4.82 2.13 13.15
CA ALA A 17 4.40 3.51 13.39
C ALA A 17 4.04 4.20 12.06
N GLY A 18 2.95 4.96 12.08
CA GLY A 18 2.49 5.72 10.94
C GLY A 18 1.54 4.99 9.99
N VAL A 19 1.40 3.65 10.10
CA VAL A 19 0.51 2.92 9.18
C VAL A 19 -0.94 3.39 9.33
N SER A 20 -1.48 3.39 10.54
CA SER A 20 -2.87 3.81 10.75
C SER A 20 -3.08 5.29 10.43
N ASP A 21 -2.11 6.14 10.72
CA ASP A 21 -2.19 7.57 10.41
C ASP A 21 -2.25 7.81 8.90
N ARG A 22 -1.46 7.10 8.12
CA ARG A 22 -1.48 7.21 6.67
C ARG A 22 -2.78 6.67 6.06
N MET A 23 -3.31 5.59 6.62
CA MET A 23 -4.60 5.06 6.18
C MET A 23 -5.71 6.08 6.45
N LYS A 24 -5.71 6.67 7.64
CA LYS A 24 -6.68 7.71 7.99
C LYS A 24 -6.56 8.93 7.07
N TYR A 25 -5.36 9.40 6.83
CA TYR A 25 -5.12 10.52 5.93
C TYR A 25 -5.67 10.23 4.53
N TYR A 26 -5.39 9.04 4.02
CA TYR A 26 -5.87 8.65 2.68
C TYR A 26 -7.40 8.65 2.63
N LEU A 27 -8.05 8.06 3.62
CA LEU A 27 -9.52 8.00 3.66
C LEU A 27 -10.14 9.38 3.80
N ASP A 28 -9.54 10.24 4.62
CA ASP A 28 -10.11 11.56 4.90
C ASP A 28 -9.84 12.59 3.79
N CYS A 29 -8.69 12.51 3.15
CA CYS A 29 -8.20 13.60 2.32
C CYS A 29 -7.93 13.23 0.86
N VAL A 30 -7.70 11.94 0.55
CA VAL A 30 -7.26 11.53 -0.78
C VAL A 30 -8.30 10.66 -1.48
N GLY A 31 -8.78 9.64 -0.87
CA GLY A 31 -9.69 8.57 -1.27
C GLY A 31 -10.54 8.66 -2.53
N ALA A 32 -10.05 9.24 -3.60
CA ALA A 32 -10.77 9.34 -4.86
C ALA A 32 -10.42 8.16 -5.78
N ASN A 33 -11.28 7.91 -6.77
CA ASN A 33 -11.02 6.89 -7.77
C ASN A 33 -9.87 7.31 -8.68
N VAL A 34 -8.77 6.57 -8.63
CA VAL A 34 -7.52 6.93 -9.31
C VAL A 34 -7.62 6.91 -10.84
N ASN A 35 -8.59 6.19 -11.39
CA ASN A 35 -8.64 5.95 -12.84
C ASN A 35 -9.73 6.75 -13.54
N ARG A 36 -10.50 7.57 -12.82
CA ARG A 36 -11.72 8.17 -13.38
C ARG A 36 -11.85 9.65 -13.19
N SER A 37 -10.82 10.32 -12.71
CA SER A 37 -10.96 11.71 -12.37
C SER A 37 -9.72 12.49 -12.72
N VAL A 38 -9.93 13.76 -13.04
CA VAL A 38 -8.87 14.72 -13.34
C VAL A 38 -8.67 15.73 -12.21
N TYR A 39 -9.43 15.63 -11.11
CA TYR A 39 -9.22 16.57 -10.02
C TYR A 39 -8.06 16.11 -9.11
N THR A 40 -7.60 17.07 -8.31
CA THR A 40 -6.38 16.94 -7.50
C THR A 40 -6.37 15.67 -6.62
N ALA A 41 -7.50 15.36 -5.97
CA ALA A 41 -7.56 14.18 -5.08
C ALA A 41 -7.29 12.87 -5.83
N ALA A 42 -7.83 12.74 -7.05
CA ALA A 42 -7.58 11.56 -7.87
C ALA A 42 -6.13 11.49 -8.33
N GLN A 43 -5.51 12.62 -8.64
CA GLN A 43 -4.10 12.69 -9.00
C GLN A 43 -3.21 12.28 -7.84
N GLU A 44 -3.52 12.72 -6.62
CA GLU A 44 -2.79 12.31 -5.42
C GLU A 44 -2.93 10.80 -5.16
N ALA A 45 -4.12 10.25 -5.33
CA ALA A 45 -4.34 8.82 -5.18
C ALA A 45 -3.52 8.02 -6.20
N GLY A 46 -3.45 8.49 -7.44
CA GLY A 46 -2.61 7.90 -8.47
C GLY A 46 -1.14 7.92 -8.11
N LEU A 47 -0.66 9.04 -7.56
CA LEU A 47 0.72 9.16 -7.10
C LEU A 47 1.05 8.23 -5.94
N VAL A 48 0.12 8.04 -4.99
CA VAL A 48 0.29 7.09 -3.89
C VAL A 48 0.51 5.68 -4.43
N THR A 49 -0.32 5.25 -5.38
CA THR A 49 -0.22 3.93 -5.99
C THR A 49 1.12 3.76 -6.73
N LEU A 50 1.50 4.74 -7.53
CA LEU A 50 2.77 4.70 -8.26
C LEU A 50 3.96 4.65 -7.32
N THR A 51 3.96 5.49 -6.28
CA THR A 51 5.03 5.52 -5.29
C THR A 51 5.16 4.18 -4.58
N LEU A 52 4.04 3.56 -4.22
CA LEU A 52 4.04 2.24 -3.59
C LEU A 52 4.70 1.20 -4.50
N ARG A 53 4.31 1.16 -5.77
CA ARG A 53 4.91 0.24 -6.74
C ARG A 53 6.41 0.44 -6.90
N GLN A 54 6.85 1.69 -6.97
CA GLN A 54 8.27 2.02 -7.06
C GLN A 54 9.04 1.55 -5.83
N ARG A 55 8.50 1.78 -4.64
CA ARG A 55 9.13 1.37 -3.39
C ARG A 55 9.20 -0.14 -3.25
N LEU A 56 8.15 -0.85 -3.63
CA LEU A 56 8.15 -2.31 -3.61
C LEU A 56 9.15 -2.89 -4.61
N ALA A 57 9.20 -2.35 -5.81
CA ALA A 57 10.17 -2.79 -6.81
C ALA A 57 11.60 -2.60 -6.29
N ARG A 58 11.88 -1.48 -5.65
CA ARG A 58 13.20 -1.19 -5.07
C ARG A 58 13.52 -2.14 -3.91
N LEU A 59 12.54 -2.39 -3.04
CA LEU A 59 12.71 -3.28 -1.89
C LEU A 59 13.10 -4.69 -2.32
N PHE A 60 12.48 -5.20 -3.37
CA PHE A 60 12.72 -6.55 -3.88
C PHE A 60 13.78 -6.62 -4.98
N GLY A 61 14.41 -5.50 -5.32
CA GLY A 61 15.49 -5.47 -6.30
C GLY A 61 15.03 -5.66 -7.74
N PHE A 62 13.77 -5.41 -8.05
CA PHE A 62 13.29 -5.48 -9.43
C PHE A 62 13.74 -4.25 -10.22
N PRO A 63 14.10 -4.44 -11.49
CA PRO A 63 14.38 -3.30 -12.36
C PRO A 63 13.08 -2.57 -12.73
N GLU A 64 13.22 -1.35 -13.19
CA GLU A 64 12.12 -0.62 -13.80
C GLU A 64 11.58 -1.39 -15.02
N PRO A 65 10.28 -1.27 -15.35
CA PRO A 65 9.34 -0.28 -14.84
C PRO A 65 8.52 -0.76 -13.62
N PRO A 66 7.96 0.16 -12.82
CA PRO A 66 7.11 -0.19 -11.67
C PRO A 66 5.85 -0.96 -12.05
N THR A 67 5.47 -0.97 -13.32
CA THR A 67 4.32 -1.73 -13.82
C THR A 67 4.48 -3.24 -13.65
N HIS A 68 5.68 -3.73 -13.35
CA HIS A 68 5.89 -5.13 -13.02
C HIS A 68 5.37 -5.50 -11.62
N VAL A 69 5.01 -4.50 -10.81
CA VAL A 69 4.40 -4.71 -9.49
C VAL A 69 2.89 -4.65 -9.64
N ILE A 70 2.21 -5.73 -9.31
CA ILE A 70 0.75 -5.82 -9.38
C ILE A 70 0.21 -5.92 -7.95
N LEU A 71 -0.71 -5.02 -7.60
CA LEU A 71 -1.32 -4.98 -6.28
C LEU A 71 -2.59 -5.84 -6.27
N THR A 72 -2.70 -6.70 -5.26
CA THR A 72 -3.86 -7.59 -5.10
C THR A 72 -4.37 -7.52 -3.67
N PRO A 73 -5.65 -7.94 -3.42
CA PRO A 73 -6.19 -7.92 -2.05
C PRO A 73 -5.52 -8.92 -1.10
N GLY A 74 -4.80 -9.90 -1.64
CA GLY A 74 -4.12 -10.90 -0.81
C GLY A 74 -3.49 -11.98 -1.66
N ALA A 75 -2.80 -12.93 -1.01
CA ALA A 75 -2.04 -13.97 -1.68
C ALA A 75 -2.93 -14.87 -2.56
N THR A 76 -4.12 -15.19 -2.13
CA THR A 76 -5.05 -16.03 -2.90
C THR A 76 -5.37 -15.40 -4.25
N ALA A 77 -5.72 -14.12 -4.27
CA ALA A 77 -6.00 -13.38 -5.50
C ALA A 77 -4.74 -13.24 -6.36
N GLY A 78 -3.59 -13.02 -5.74
CA GLY A 78 -2.33 -12.85 -6.46
C GLY A 78 -1.85 -14.11 -7.15
N LEU A 79 -2.18 -15.30 -6.62
CA LEU A 79 -1.79 -16.59 -7.19
C LEU A 79 -2.75 -17.07 -8.29
N ASN A 80 -3.90 -16.48 -8.39
CA ASN A 80 -4.85 -16.77 -9.46
C ASN A 80 -4.60 -15.85 -10.66
#